data_a9e01a3b0f03d02876bf743d868cd131
#
_entry.id   a9e01a3b0f03d02876bf743d868cd131
#
_cell.length_a   1.000
_cell.length_b   1.000
_cell.length_c   1.000
_cell.angle_alpha   90.00
_cell.angle_beta   90.00
_cell.angle_gamma   90.00
#
_symmetry.space_group_name_H-M   'P 1'
#
loop_
_entity.id
_entity.type
_entity.pdbx_description
1 polymer ?
#
loop_
_entity_poly.entity_id
_entity_poly.type
_entity_poly.pdbx_seq_one_letter_code
_entity_poly.pdbx_strand_id
1 'polypeptide(L)'
;MAGVGSEKVFENEHVIVWNFVLAPGEETPVHTHTHSYMWYAIEGAPLHIFDENGGDLGIFEVPTGAIYSLKYEDGYLEVLSDIGKGAKVPATHKARNEGTKPYREVLVEYKEQRA
;
A
#
# COMPACT_ATOMS: atom_id res chain seq x y z
N MET A 1 -15.74 -6.15 -4.40
CA MET A 1 -14.58 -5.32 -4.67
C MET A 1 -13.60 -5.37 -3.51
N ALA A 2 -12.34 -5.59 -3.80
CA ALA A 2 -11.33 -5.66 -2.77
C ALA A 2 -10.98 -4.26 -2.28
N GLY A 3 -10.92 -4.07 -0.96
CA GLY A 3 -10.43 -2.85 -0.36
C GLY A 3 -8.90 -2.78 -0.42
N VAL A 4 -8.36 -1.65 -0.03
CA VAL A 4 -6.90 -1.42 -0.06
C VAL A 4 -6.20 -1.94 1.20
N GLY A 5 -6.96 -2.43 2.17
CA GLY A 5 -6.43 -3.02 3.39
C GLY A 5 -7.22 -4.27 3.74
N SER A 6 -6.80 -4.95 4.81
CA SER A 6 -7.48 -6.17 5.26
C SER A 6 -8.78 -5.86 6.00
N GLU A 7 -8.81 -4.77 6.74
CA GLU A 7 -9.94 -4.40 7.59
C GLU A 7 -10.04 -2.89 7.70
N LYS A 8 -11.23 -2.35 7.43
CA LYS A 8 -11.48 -0.92 7.63
C LYS A 8 -11.79 -0.69 9.11
N VAL A 9 -10.98 0.12 9.78
CA VAL A 9 -11.12 0.38 11.22
C VAL A 9 -11.78 1.70 11.55
N PHE A 10 -11.74 2.66 10.61
CA PHE A 10 -12.29 3.99 10.87
C PHE A 10 -12.54 4.69 9.54
N GLU A 11 -13.60 5.49 9.52
CA GLU A 11 -13.89 6.32 8.36
C GLU A 11 -14.67 7.56 8.81
N ASN A 12 -14.30 8.72 8.28
CA ASN A 12 -15.08 9.94 8.42
C ASN A 12 -15.10 10.65 7.07
N GLU A 13 -15.49 11.91 7.03
CA GLU A 13 -15.58 12.66 5.77
C GLU A 13 -14.23 12.99 5.16
N HIS A 14 -13.12 12.83 5.90
CA HIS A 14 -11.79 13.22 5.45
C HIS A 14 -10.87 12.04 5.18
N VAL A 15 -10.99 10.96 5.92
CA VAL A 15 -10.05 9.83 5.84
C VAL A 15 -10.75 8.49 5.96
N ILE A 16 -10.08 7.46 5.45
CA ILE A 16 -10.42 6.06 5.71
C ILE A 16 -9.17 5.42 6.27
N VAL A 17 -9.29 4.75 7.42
CA VAL A 17 -8.16 4.08 8.07
C VAL A 17 -8.32 2.57 7.98
N TRP A 18 -7.28 1.90 7.53
CA TRP A 18 -7.28 0.45 7.32
C TRP A 18 -6.19 -0.21 8.14
N ASN A 19 -6.49 -1.40 8.67
CA ASN A 19 -5.45 -2.36 9.05
C ASN A 19 -5.13 -3.21 7.83
N PHE A 20 -3.86 -3.55 7.69
CA PHE A 20 -3.40 -4.38 6.58
C PHE A 20 -2.44 -5.41 7.16
N VAL A 21 -2.71 -6.68 6.93
CA VAL A 21 -1.91 -7.79 7.45
C VAL A 21 -1.70 -8.82 6.34
N LEU A 22 -0.45 -9.23 6.15
CA LEU A 22 -0.11 -10.31 5.23
C LEU A 22 0.77 -11.33 5.95
N ALA A 23 0.31 -12.56 6.04
CA ALA A 23 1.13 -13.66 6.53
C ALA A 23 2.26 -13.94 5.54
N PRO A 24 3.35 -14.62 5.96
CA PRO A 24 4.41 -15.00 5.02
C PRO A 24 3.85 -15.79 3.84
N GLY A 25 4.19 -15.36 2.63
CA GLY A 25 3.72 -15.99 1.40
C GLY A 25 2.31 -15.59 0.96
N GLU A 26 1.57 -14.88 1.81
CA GLU A 26 0.22 -14.45 1.47
C GLU A 26 0.26 -13.27 0.51
N GLU A 27 -0.69 -13.22 -0.44
CA GLU A 27 -0.81 -12.07 -1.32
C GLU A 27 -2.21 -11.46 -1.22
N THR A 28 -2.28 -10.16 -1.50
CA THR A 28 -3.57 -9.47 -1.55
C THR A 28 -4.31 -9.86 -2.82
N PRO A 29 -5.64 -9.72 -2.84
CA PRO A 29 -6.33 -9.68 -4.12
C PRO A 29 -5.87 -8.43 -4.89
N VAL A 30 -6.11 -8.41 -6.20
CA VAL A 30 -5.89 -7.20 -6.99
C VAL A 30 -6.82 -6.12 -6.45
N HIS A 31 -6.27 -4.95 -6.16
CA HIS A 31 -7.04 -3.82 -5.63
C HIS A 31 -6.63 -2.54 -6.34
N THR A 32 -7.50 -1.54 -6.26
CA THR A 32 -7.27 -0.23 -6.90
C THR A 32 -7.31 0.87 -5.87
N HIS A 33 -6.25 1.68 -5.84
CA HIS A 33 -6.22 2.90 -5.05
C HIS A 33 -6.83 4.03 -5.88
N THR A 34 -7.70 4.81 -5.25
CA THR A 34 -8.31 5.97 -5.90
C THR A 34 -8.05 7.26 -5.12
N HIS A 35 -7.25 7.18 -4.08
CA HIS A 35 -6.92 8.30 -3.20
C HIS A 35 -5.42 8.35 -2.95
N SER A 36 -4.91 9.55 -2.66
CA SER A 36 -3.59 9.66 -2.06
C SER A 36 -3.67 9.08 -0.66
N TYR A 37 -2.57 8.50 -0.17
CA TYR A 37 -2.59 7.84 1.13
C TYR A 37 -1.20 7.81 1.75
N MET A 38 -1.16 7.48 3.04
CA MET A 38 0.07 7.18 3.75
C MET A 38 -0.08 5.87 4.50
N TRP A 39 1.04 5.24 4.87
CA TRP A 39 0.98 4.07 5.73
C TRP A 39 2.22 3.97 6.60
N TYR A 40 2.02 3.33 7.75
CA TYR A 40 3.05 3.10 8.75
C TYR A 40 3.23 1.60 8.91
N ALA A 41 4.46 1.11 8.67
CA ALA A 41 4.78 -0.31 8.78
C ALA A 41 5.05 -0.66 10.25
N ILE A 42 4.07 -1.29 10.91
CA ILE A 42 4.22 -1.75 12.29
C ILE A 42 5.22 -2.90 12.33
N GLU A 43 5.11 -3.83 11.38
CA GLU A 43 6.06 -4.92 11.18
C GLU A 43 6.38 -4.99 9.69
N GLY A 44 7.62 -4.67 9.35
CA GLY A 44 8.06 -4.62 7.96
C GLY A 44 8.35 -6.00 7.38
N ALA A 45 8.44 -6.05 6.05
CA ALA A 45 8.78 -7.26 5.31
C ALA A 45 9.11 -6.87 3.88
N PRO A 46 9.79 -7.73 3.10
CA PRO A 46 9.90 -7.54 1.66
C PRO A 46 8.53 -7.79 1.01
N LEU A 47 8.03 -6.81 0.30
CA LEU A 47 6.74 -6.90 -0.40
C LEU A 47 6.97 -6.95 -1.90
N HIS A 48 6.51 -8.02 -2.53
CA HIS A 48 6.62 -8.22 -3.97
C HIS A 48 5.35 -7.68 -4.63
N ILE A 49 5.51 -6.69 -5.50
CA ILE A 49 4.39 -5.98 -6.11
C ILE A 49 4.18 -6.50 -7.53
N PHE A 50 2.92 -6.73 -7.89
CA PHE A 50 2.55 -7.19 -9.23
C PHE A 50 1.46 -6.27 -9.77
N ASP A 51 1.45 -6.06 -11.10
CA ASP A 51 0.37 -5.32 -11.73
C ASP A 51 -0.89 -6.19 -11.84
N GLU A 52 -1.96 -5.64 -12.40
CA GLU A 52 -3.25 -6.34 -12.47
C GLU A 52 -3.21 -7.59 -13.34
N ASN A 53 -2.20 -7.71 -14.21
CA ASN A 53 -2.04 -8.87 -15.10
C ASN A 53 -0.99 -9.85 -14.57
N GLY A 54 -0.48 -9.62 -13.36
CA GLY A 54 0.53 -10.48 -12.77
C GLY A 54 1.96 -10.12 -13.16
N GLY A 55 2.16 -8.97 -13.83
CA GLY A 55 3.49 -8.52 -14.20
C GLY A 55 4.30 -8.12 -12.97
N ASP A 56 5.54 -8.54 -12.92
CA ASP A 56 6.44 -8.32 -11.79
C ASP A 56 6.93 -6.87 -11.75
N LEU A 57 6.60 -6.15 -10.69
CA LEU A 57 7.02 -4.76 -10.50
C LEU A 57 8.17 -4.63 -9.49
N GLY A 58 8.68 -5.75 -9.00
CA GLY A 58 9.83 -5.76 -8.10
C GLY A 58 9.48 -5.93 -6.64
N ILE A 59 10.51 -6.07 -5.81
CA ILE A 59 10.37 -6.25 -4.38
C ILE A 59 10.74 -4.95 -3.67
N PHE A 60 9.83 -4.48 -2.82
CA PHE A 60 10.05 -3.29 -2.01
C PHE A 60 10.41 -3.76 -0.60
N GLU A 61 11.63 -3.45 -0.16
CA GLU A 61 12.04 -3.73 1.21
C GLU A 61 11.41 -2.69 2.12
N VAL A 62 10.46 -3.12 2.94
CA VAL A 62 9.75 -2.22 3.85
C VAL A 62 10.26 -2.45 5.27
N PRO A 63 11.08 -1.54 5.81
CA PRO A 63 11.56 -1.70 7.17
C PRO A 63 10.46 -1.49 8.21
N THR A 64 10.58 -2.16 9.34
CA THR A 64 9.71 -1.89 10.50
C THR A 64 9.87 -0.43 10.91
N GLY A 65 8.74 0.25 11.12
CA GLY A 65 8.72 1.67 11.49
C GLY A 65 8.75 2.63 10.31
N ALA A 66 8.81 2.11 9.07
CA ALA A 66 8.85 2.98 7.90
C ALA A 66 7.49 3.65 7.68
N ILE A 67 7.54 4.91 7.24
CA ILE A 67 6.36 5.67 6.86
C ILE A 67 6.48 6.00 5.38
N TYR A 68 5.45 5.62 4.61
CA TYR A 68 5.37 5.93 3.19
C TYR A 68 4.21 6.89 2.97
N SER A 69 4.41 7.84 2.06
CA SER A 69 3.37 8.76 1.62
C SER A 69 3.33 8.69 0.11
N LEU A 70 2.14 8.49 -0.44
CA LEU A 70 1.97 8.31 -1.87
C LEU A 70 0.90 9.25 -2.41
N LYS A 71 1.17 9.80 -3.59
CA LYS A 71 0.24 10.67 -4.30
C LYS A 71 -0.41 9.88 -5.41
N TYR A 72 -1.75 9.90 -5.44
CA TYR A 72 -2.50 9.31 -6.55
C TYR A 72 -2.66 10.35 -7.66
N GLU A 73 -2.34 9.96 -8.88
CA GLU A 73 -2.54 10.83 -10.05
C GLU A 73 -2.64 9.97 -11.30
N ASP A 74 -3.75 10.11 -12.03
CA ASP A 74 -3.94 9.48 -13.34
C ASP A 74 -3.66 7.98 -13.38
N GLY A 75 -4.12 7.26 -12.38
CA GLY A 75 -3.97 5.81 -12.34
C GLY A 75 -2.63 5.33 -11.83
N TYR A 76 -1.78 6.22 -11.34
CA TYR A 76 -0.48 5.89 -10.79
C TYR A 76 -0.32 6.44 -9.38
N LEU A 77 0.57 5.81 -8.63
CA LEU A 77 0.94 6.23 -7.27
C LEU A 77 2.41 6.62 -7.32
N GLU A 78 2.72 7.81 -6.81
CA GLU A 78 4.08 8.29 -6.71
C GLU A 78 4.49 8.36 -5.25
N VAL A 79 5.63 7.76 -4.90
CA VAL A 79 6.15 7.79 -3.53
C VAL A 79 6.76 9.17 -3.27
N LEU A 80 6.23 9.86 -2.25
CA LEU A 80 6.69 11.20 -1.86
C LEU A 80 7.57 11.18 -0.62
N SER A 81 7.53 10.11 0.17
CA SER A 81 8.33 9.97 1.37
C SER A 81 9.81 9.79 1.02
N ASP A 82 10.70 10.08 1.97
CA ASP A 82 12.14 9.96 1.73
C ASP A 82 12.52 8.54 1.31
N ILE A 83 11.98 7.53 1.99
CA ILE A 83 12.21 6.16 1.58
C ILE A 83 11.41 5.86 0.31
N GLY A 84 12.09 5.44 -0.74
CA GLY A 84 11.47 5.11 -2.02
C GLY A 84 11.09 6.30 -2.88
N LYS A 85 11.50 7.51 -2.51
CA LYS A 85 11.08 8.74 -3.18
C LYS A 85 11.25 8.70 -4.69
N GLY A 86 10.18 9.08 -5.38
CA GLY A 86 10.17 9.14 -6.84
C GLY A 86 9.75 7.85 -7.52
N ALA A 87 9.62 6.75 -6.78
CA ALA A 87 9.12 5.51 -7.37
C ALA A 87 7.66 5.68 -7.77
N LYS A 88 7.26 5.07 -8.88
CA LYS A 88 5.87 5.08 -9.34
C LYS A 88 5.41 3.66 -9.56
N VAL A 89 4.18 3.38 -9.12
CA VAL A 89 3.54 2.09 -9.34
C VAL A 89 2.11 2.32 -9.83
N PRO A 90 1.56 1.39 -10.62
CA PRO A 90 0.15 1.50 -11.02
C PRO A 90 -0.75 1.49 -9.80
N ALA A 91 -1.84 2.25 -9.85
CA ALA A 91 -2.79 2.30 -8.75
C ALA A 91 -3.56 0.98 -8.60
N THR A 92 -3.61 0.17 -9.66
CA THR A 92 -4.21 -1.18 -9.61
C THR A 92 -3.08 -2.19 -9.56
N HIS A 93 -2.98 -2.93 -8.46
CA HIS A 93 -1.90 -3.88 -8.23
C HIS A 93 -2.25 -4.86 -7.13
N LYS A 94 -1.32 -5.77 -6.84
CA LYS A 94 -1.38 -6.64 -5.67
C LYS A 94 0.01 -6.78 -5.07
N ALA A 95 0.06 -7.23 -3.81
CA ALA A 95 1.31 -7.39 -3.08
C ALA A 95 1.37 -8.75 -2.42
N ARG A 96 2.56 -9.35 -2.35
CA ARG A 96 2.80 -10.62 -1.66
C ARG A 96 3.92 -10.43 -0.65
N ASN A 97 3.74 -10.99 0.54
CA ASN A 97 4.79 -10.98 1.57
C ASN A 97 5.81 -12.07 1.24
N GLU A 98 7.02 -11.66 0.84
CA GLU A 98 8.10 -12.59 0.50
C GLU A 98 8.98 -12.92 1.70
N GLY A 99 8.65 -12.39 2.88
CA GLY A 99 9.43 -12.60 4.09
C GLY A 99 9.02 -13.84 4.85
N THR A 100 9.62 -14.00 6.03
CA THR A 100 9.36 -15.14 6.91
C THR A 100 8.53 -14.78 8.13
N LYS A 101 8.13 -13.50 8.25
CA LYS A 101 7.33 -12.97 9.35
C LYS A 101 6.11 -12.25 8.81
N PRO A 102 5.04 -12.11 9.61
CA PRO A 102 3.87 -11.35 9.18
C PRO A 102 4.25 -9.90 8.89
N TYR A 103 3.63 -9.32 7.87
CA TYR A 103 3.72 -7.90 7.55
C TYR A 103 2.47 -7.22 8.09
N ARG A 104 2.62 -6.06 8.74
CA ARG A 104 1.49 -5.31 9.29
C ARG A 104 1.68 -3.82 9.05
N GLU A 105 0.62 -3.16 8.59
CA GLU A 105 0.65 -1.70 8.45
C GLU A 105 -0.70 -1.09 8.81
N VAL A 106 -0.66 0.19 9.16
CA VAL A 106 -1.86 1.04 9.23
C VAL A 106 -1.80 1.97 8.04
N LEU A 107 -2.86 1.98 7.25
CA LEU A 107 -2.95 2.77 6.03
C LEU A 107 -4.06 3.81 6.18
N VAL A 108 -3.76 5.06 5.82
CA VAL A 108 -4.71 6.16 5.90
C VAL A 108 -4.91 6.74 4.50
N GLU A 109 -6.13 6.58 3.96
CA GLU A 109 -6.49 7.19 2.68
C GLU A 109 -7.10 8.56 2.91
N TYR A 110 -6.73 9.53 2.09
CA TYR A 110 -7.28 10.88 2.15
C TYR A 110 -8.42 10.98 1.14
N LYS A 111 -9.64 11.25 1.63
CA LYS A 111 -10.82 11.30 0.76
C LYS A 111 -10.87 12.53 -0.11
N GLU A 112 -10.23 13.61 0.33
CA GLU A 112 -10.15 14.83 -0.47
C GLU A 112 -8.89 14.85 -1.29
N GLN A 113 -9.05 15.04 -2.61
CA GLN A 113 -7.93 15.25 -3.52
C GLN A 113 -7.74 16.74 -3.68
N ARG A 114 -6.60 17.25 -3.23
CA ARG A 114 -6.27 18.66 -3.45
C ARG A 114 -5.56 18.83 -4.78
N ALA A 115 -6.03 19.78 -5.55
CA ALA A 115 -5.41 20.12 -6.80
C ALA A 115 -4.07 20.81 -6.56
#